data_24e5b84a32bf536cc7e7a343075d6b2c
#
_entry.id   24e5b84a32bf536cc7e7a343075d6b2c
#
_cell.length_a   1.000
_cell.length_b   1.000
_cell.length_c   1.000
_cell.angle_alpha   90.00
_cell.angle_beta   90.00
_cell.angle_gamma   90.00
#
_symmetry.space_group_name_H-M   'P 1'
#
loop_
_entity.id
_entity.type
_entity.pdbx_description
1 polymer ?
#
loop_
_entity_poly.entity_id
_entity_poly.type
_entity_poly.pdbx_seq_one_letter_code
_entity_poly.pdbx_strand_id
1 'polypeptide(L)'
;NLFQYLEDGEETAFIQEFLTHIDDFAFGDQLAGKSGQDAVRFLLEDMHYGDLPKGLLLFHKYKDGPRTPALEHMVEGALYAASNGQVHLHFTVSHQHLPLFRQHIADHLQAFETKYGVRFDITFSEQLPSTDTLAANPDGTPFRDKAGKLLFRPGGHGALIENLNAQDADIIFVKNIDNVVPDRLKKDTVRYK
;
A
#
# COMPACT_ATOMS: atom_id res chain seq x y z
N ASN A 1 18.88 -3.66 8.95
CA ASN A 1 17.45 -3.37 8.80
C ASN A 1 16.83 -3.09 10.18
N LEU A 2 15.58 -2.58 10.23
CA LEU A 2 14.93 -2.19 11.49
C LEU A 2 14.72 -3.38 12.46
N PHE A 3 14.38 -4.55 11.98
CA PHE A 3 14.23 -5.75 12.81
C PHE A 3 15.53 -6.16 13.48
N GLN A 4 16.64 -6.14 12.74
CA GLN A 4 17.94 -6.46 13.29
C GLN A 4 18.36 -5.45 14.36
N TYR A 5 18.09 -4.16 14.15
CA TYR A 5 18.35 -3.13 15.16
C TYR A 5 17.58 -3.38 16.47
N LEU A 6 16.36 -3.93 16.42
CA LEU A 6 15.62 -4.32 17.63
C LEU A 6 16.28 -5.48 18.39
N GLU A 7 16.96 -6.41 17.67
CA GLU A 7 17.60 -7.58 18.25
C GLU A 7 18.95 -7.25 18.90
N ASP A 8 19.82 -6.52 18.20
CA ASP A 8 21.22 -6.31 18.59
C ASP A 8 21.54 -4.87 19.04
N GLY A 9 20.69 -3.87 18.72
CA GLY A 9 20.90 -2.47 19.05
C GLY A 9 21.98 -1.78 18.22
N GLU A 10 22.49 -2.43 17.15
CA GLU A 10 23.55 -1.86 16.33
C GLU A 10 23.03 -0.73 15.43
N GLU A 11 23.46 0.50 15.70
CA GLU A 11 23.13 1.67 14.90
C GLU A 11 23.99 1.75 13.62
N THR A 12 23.55 1.04 12.59
CA THR A 12 24.13 1.17 11.26
C THR A 12 23.87 2.58 10.68
N ALA A 13 24.60 2.98 9.64
CA ALA A 13 24.39 4.26 8.96
C ALA A 13 22.93 4.46 8.52
N PHE A 14 22.25 3.39 8.06
CA PHE A 14 20.83 3.41 7.74
C PHE A 14 19.94 3.72 8.97
N ILE A 15 20.24 3.13 10.11
CA ILE A 15 19.46 3.38 11.36
C ILE A 15 19.68 4.82 11.83
N GLN A 16 20.90 5.32 11.79
CA GLN A 16 21.23 6.70 12.16
C GLN A 16 20.48 7.70 11.26
N GLU A 17 20.51 7.48 9.94
CA GLU A 17 19.75 8.30 8.98
C GLU A 17 18.25 8.25 9.25
N PHE A 18 17.70 7.04 9.45
CA PHE A 18 16.28 6.85 9.76
C PHE A 18 15.86 7.62 11.03
N LEU A 19 16.60 7.47 12.13
CA LEU A 19 16.30 8.14 13.40
C LEU A 19 16.47 9.67 13.31
N THR A 20 17.42 10.15 12.50
CA THR A 20 17.62 11.59 12.30
C THR A 20 16.45 12.25 11.57
N HIS A 21 15.81 11.52 10.65
CA HIS A 21 14.70 12.03 9.81
C HIS A 21 13.33 11.51 10.22
N ILE A 22 13.20 10.92 11.41
CA ILE A 22 11.97 10.25 11.83
C ILE A 22 10.75 11.19 11.82
N ASP A 23 10.92 12.46 12.16
CA ASP A 23 9.87 13.47 12.18
C ASP A 23 9.41 13.91 10.78
N ASP A 24 10.22 13.67 9.75
CA ASP A 24 9.89 13.99 8.37
C ASP A 24 8.93 12.99 7.75
N PHE A 25 8.83 11.79 8.32
CA PHE A 25 7.91 10.76 7.81
C PHE A 25 6.44 11.08 8.12
N ALA A 26 5.54 10.54 7.31
CA ALA A 26 4.10 10.69 7.50
C ALA A 26 3.60 10.16 8.85
N PHE A 27 4.32 9.24 9.45
CA PHE A 27 4.07 8.66 10.77
C PHE A 27 4.88 9.33 11.92
N GLY A 28 5.71 10.33 11.63
CA GLY A 28 6.62 10.96 12.61
C GLY A 28 5.89 11.48 13.86
N ASP A 29 4.73 12.09 13.68
CA ASP A 29 3.92 12.61 14.81
C ASP A 29 3.51 11.51 15.81
N GLN A 30 3.37 10.26 15.36
CA GLN A 30 3.04 9.12 16.22
C GLN A 30 4.25 8.59 16.99
N LEU A 31 5.45 8.97 16.58
CA LEU A 31 6.71 8.62 17.21
C LEU A 31 7.27 9.74 18.11
N ALA A 32 6.56 10.86 18.22
CA ALA A 32 6.97 11.99 19.02
C ALA A 32 7.27 11.58 20.49
N GLY A 33 8.47 11.94 20.95
CA GLY A 33 8.95 11.60 22.30
C GLY A 33 9.51 10.18 22.45
N LYS A 34 9.49 9.36 21.41
CA LYS A 34 10.16 8.06 21.35
C LYS A 34 11.51 8.22 20.66
N SER A 35 12.50 7.45 21.07
CA SER A 35 13.83 7.47 20.44
C SER A 35 14.44 6.07 20.32
N GLY A 36 15.39 5.92 19.42
CA GLY A 36 16.15 4.68 19.24
C GLY A 36 15.25 3.46 19.06
N GLN A 37 15.53 2.41 19.80
CA GLN A 37 14.79 1.13 19.70
C GLN A 37 13.31 1.26 20.06
N ASP A 38 12.92 2.18 20.97
CA ASP A 38 11.52 2.35 21.34
C ASP A 38 10.69 2.90 20.18
N ALA A 39 11.24 3.82 19.40
CA ALA A 39 10.59 4.33 18.20
C ALA A 39 10.43 3.23 17.13
N VAL A 40 11.49 2.45 16.91
CA VAL A 40 11.46 1.35 15.94
C VAL A 40 10.51 0.24 16.38
N ARG A 41 10.50 -0.10 17.68
CA ARG A 41 9.57 -1.09 18.24
C ARG A 41 8.13 -0.66 18.03
N PHE A 42 7.79 0.56 18.40
CA PHE A 42 6.45 1.11 18.23
C PHE A 42 6.02 1.07 16.75
N LEU A 43 6.91 1.45 15.82
CA LEU A 43 6.64 1.41 14.39
C LEU A 43 6.36 0.00 13.87
N LEU A 44 7.16 -0.99 14.30
CA LEU A 44 7.04 -2.35 13.77
C LEU A 44 5.97 -3.17 14.49
N GLU A 45 5.87 -3.07 15.83
CA GLU A 45 4.99 -3.89 16.65
C GLU A 45 3.62 -3.24 16.87
N ASP A 46 3.55 -1.97 17.29
CA ASP A 46 2.28 -1.30 17.61
C ASP A 46 1.59 -0.76 16.34
N MET A 47 2.34 -0.19 15.40
CA MET A 47 1.79 0.28 14.13
C MET A 47 1.75 -0.81 13.04
N HIS A 48 2.31 -1.98 13.30
CA HIS A 48 2.35 -3.14 12.38
C HIS A 48 2.95 -2.84 11.00
N TYR A 49 3.89 -1.88 10.91
CA TYR A 49 4.46 -1.46 9.63
C TYR A 49 5.22 -2.58 8.90
N GLY A 50 5.67 -3.62 9.62
CA GLY A 50 6.27 -4.81 9.02
C GLY A 50 5.28 -5.73 8.31
N ASP A 51 4.02 -5.71 8.72
CA ASP A 51 2.98 -6.66 8.29
C ASP A 51 1.92 -6.01 7.38
N LEU A 52 1.79 -4.67 7.41
CA LEU A 52 0.82 -3.97 6.58
C LEU A 52 1.23 -3.99 5.11
N PRO A 53 0.25 -4.16 4.21
CA PRO A 53 0.51 -4.00 2.78
C PRO A 53 0.81 -2.53 2.45
N LYS A 54 1.63 -2.28 1.43
CA LYS A 54 2.02 -0.91 1.00
C LYS A 54 0.84 0.06 0.87
N GLY A 55 -0.31 -0.42 0.42
CA GLY A 55 -1.50 0.39 0.23
C GLY A 55 -2.09 1.00 1.52
N LEU A 56 -1.71 0.47 2.69
CA LEU A 56 -2.19 0.91 3.99
C LEU A 56 -1.10 1.59 4.86
N LEU A 57 0.12 1.70 4.37
CA LEU A 57 1.18 2.49 5.03
C LEU A 57 0.92 3.98 4.85
N LEU A 58 1.30 4.80 5.83
CA LEU A 58 1.19 6.25 5.70
C LEU A 58 2.30 6.78 4.78
N PHE A 59 1.92 7.34 3.62
CA PHE A 59 2.86 7.80 2.60
C PHE A 59 3.09 9.30 2.63
N HIS A 60 2.02 10.09 2.67
CA HIS A 60 2.14 11.54 2.57
C HIS A 60 1.52 12.23 3.76
N LYS A 61 2.23 13.22 4.30
CA LYS A 61 1.80 14.06 5.42
C LYS A 61 1.09 15.30 4.90
N TYR A 62 -0.11 15.59 5.44
CA TYR A 62 -0.91 16.77 5.15
C TYR A 62 -1.37 17.45 6.43
N LYS A 63 -1.87 18.67 6.34
CA LYS A 63 -2.40 19.40 7.49
C LYS A 63 -3.64 18.75 8.11
N ASP A 64 -4.43 18.08 7.30
CA ASP A 64 -5.66 17.35 7.69
C ASP A 64 -5.39 15.89 8.07
N GLY A 65 -4.13 15.49 8.20
CA GLY A 65 -3.69 14.15 8.56
C GLY A 65 -2.96 13.42 7.43
N PRO A 66 -2.23 12.36 7.75
CA PRO A 66 -1.50 11.58 6.77
C PRO A 66 -2.45 10.75 5.89
N ARG A 67 -2.02 10.45 4.64
CA ARG A 67 -2.76 9.57 3.74
C ARG A 67 -1.95 8.35 3.35
N THR A 68 -2.67 7.25 3.23
CA THR A 68 -2.16 6.00 2.67
C THR A 68 -2.25 6.01 1.14
N PRO A 69 -1.52 5.15 0.43
CA PRO A 69 -1.68 4.99 -1.02
C PRO A 69 -3.12 4.69 -1.45
N ALA A 70 -3.86 3.88 -0.69
CA ALA A 70 -5.26 3.62 -1.00
C ALA A 70 -6.10 4.91 -1.03
N LEU A 71 -5.92 5.80 -0.05
CA LEU A 71 -6.59 7.11 -0.02
C LEU A 71 -6.08 8.04 -1.12
N GLU A 72 -4.79 7.99 -1.46
CA GLU A 72 -4.26 8.78 -2.58
C GLU A 72 -4.87 8.35 -3.92
N HIS A 73 -5.14 7.06 -4.13
CA HIS A 73 -5.87 6.58 -5.31
C HIS A 73 -7.32 7.05 -5.34
N MET A 74 -7.99 7.17 -4.18
CA MET A 74 -9.33 7.79 -4.13
C MET A 74 -9.26 9.26 -4.57
N VAL A 75 -8.27 10.03 -4.09
CA VAL A 75 -8.05 11.42 -4.54
C VAL A 75 -7.83 11.49 -6.04
N GLU A 76 -6.94 10.67 -6.57
CA GLU A 76 -6.63 10.64 -8.00
C GLU A 76 -7.83 10.21 -8.84
N GLY A 77 -8.58 9.20 -8.41
CA GLY A 77 -9.81 8.77 -9.06
C GLY A 77 -10.82 9.92 -9.16
N ALA A 78 -11.01 10.68 -8.08
CA ALA A 78 -11.90 11.84 -8.08
C ALA A 78 -11.43 12.96 -9.04
N LEU A 79 -10.13 13.10 -9.24
CA LEU A 79 -9.55 14.20 -10.04
C LEU A 79 -9.55 13.93 -11.55
N TYR A 80 -9.38 12.68 -12.01
CA TYR A 80 -9.28 12.40 -13.44
C TYR A 80 -10.10 11.20 -13.96
N ALA A 81 -10.68 10.39 -13.08
CA ALA A 81 -11.46 9.21 -13.48
C ALA A 81 -12.96 9.31 -13.11
N ALA A 82 -13.40 10.47 -12.62
CA ALA A 82 -14.82 10.69 -12.34
C ALA A 82 -15.63 10.86 -13.63
N SER A 83 -16.73 10.12 -13.75
CA SER A 83 -17.70 10.26 -14.82
C SER A 83 -19.10 10.40 -14.22
N ASN A 84 -19.83 11.43 -14.62
CA ASN A 84 -21.18 11.72 -14.11
C ASN A 84 -21.26 11.77 -12.57
N GLY A 85 -20.20 12.28 -11.92
CA GLY A 85 -20.13 12.36 -10.46
C GLY A 85 -19.84 11.03 -9.76
N GLN A 86 -19.52 9.98 -10.50
CA GLN A 86 -19.18 8.67 -9.98
C GLN A 86 -17.72 8.31 -10.30
N VAL A 87 -17.04 7.66 -9.36
CA VAL A 87 -15.67 7.17 -9.48
C VAL A 87 -15.68 5.67 -9.23
N HIS A 88 -15.24 4.90 -10.22
CA HIS A 88 -15.03 3.47 -10.07
C HIS A 88 -13.57 3.19 -9.75
N LEU A 89 -13.31 2.52 -8.63
CA LEU A 89 -11.98 2.08 -8.23
C LEU A 89 -11.98 0.58 -7.99
N HIS A 90 -10.94 -0.08 -8.48
CA HIS A 90 -10.72 -1.50 -8.24
C HIS A 90 -9.36 -1.73 -7.62
N PHE A 91 -9.31 -2.45 -6.50
CA PHE A 91 -8.08 -2.86 -5.85
C PHE A 91 -7.92 -4.38 -5.92
N THR A 92 -6.79 -4.83 -6.45
CA THR A 92 -6.40 -6.25 -6.31
C THR A 92 -5.51 -6.37 -5.09
N VAL A 93 -5.96 -7.15 -4.12
CA VAL A 93 -5.33 -7.29 -2.80
C VAL A 93 -5.12 -8.76 -2.45
N SER A 94 -4.25 -9.06 -1.50
CA SER A 94 -4.14 -10.42 -0.96
C SER A 94 -5.31 -10.71 -0.01
N HIS A 95 -5.73 -11.97 0.03
CA HIS A 95 -6.85 -12.44 0.87
C HIS A 95 -6.74 -11.98 2.32
N GLN A 96 -5.56 -12.11 2.92
CA GLN A 96 -5.30 -11.75 4.31
C GLN A 96 -5.48 -10.25 4.61
N HIS A 97 -5.29 -9.38 3.61
CA HIS A 97 -5.36 -7.93 3.79
C HIS A 97 -6.69 -7.31 3.34
N LEU A 98 -7.55 -8.08 2.67
CA LEU A 98 -8.83 -7.58 2.16
C LEU A 98 -9.71 -6.94 3.27
N PRO A 99 -9.87 -7.54 4.47
CA PRO A 99 -10.66 -6.93 5.54
C PRO A 99 -10.10 -5.57 5.97
N LEU A 100 -8.77 -5.44 6.05
CA LEU A 100 -8.10 -4.19 6.44
C LEU A 100 -8.33 -3.08 5.41
N PHE A 101 -8.22 -3.40 4.11
CA PHE A 101 -8.51 -2.44 3.04
C PHE A 101 -9.96 -1.97 3.08
N ARG A 102 -10.92 -2.88 3.24
CA ARG A 102 -12.34 -2.54 3.31
C ARG A 102 -12.65 -1.62 4.48
N GLN A 103 -12.12 -1.94 5.66
CA GLN A 103 -12.33 -1.12 6.85
C GLN A 103 -11.70 0.26 6.67
N HIS A 104 -10.44 0.33 6.26
CA HIS A 104 -9.73 1.59 6.05
C HIS A 104 -10.44 2.52 5.06
N ILE A 105 -10.94 1.98 3.96
CA ILE A 105 -11.70 2.75 2.97
C ILE A 105 -13.04 3.19 3.54
N ALA A 106 -13.78 2.31 4.22
CA ALA A 106 -15.07 2.64 4.81
C ALA A 106 -14.98 3.79 5.82
N ASP A 107 -13.91 3.81 6.63
CA ASP A 107 -13.68 4.87 7.63
C ASP A 107 -13.47 6.26 7.01
N HIS A 108 -13.05 6.33 5.74
CA HIS A 108 -12.74 7.58 5.05
C HIS A 108 -13.74 7.95 3.94
N LEU A 109 -14.56 7.00 3.49
CA LEU A 109 -15.38 7.10 2.30
C LEU A 109 -16.26 8.35 2.30
N GLN A 110 -17.06 8.54 3.35
CA GLN A 110 -18.01 9.66 3.43
C GLN A 110 -17.29 11.02 3.40
N ALA A 111 -16.17 11.15 4.08
CA ALA A 111 -15.38 12.38 4.10
C ALA A 111 -14.84 12.72 2.71
N PHE A 112 -14.36 11.71 1.97
CA PHE A 112 -13.85 11.87 0.61
C PHE A 112 -14.98 12.18 -0.39
N GLU A 113 -16.11 11.50 -0.31
CA GLU A 113 -17.29 11.80 -1.15
C GLU A 113 -17.73 13.26 -0.96
N THR A 114 -17.81 13.70 0.29
CA THR A 114 -18.17 15.09 0.62
C THR A 114 -17.12 16.08 0.11
N LYS A 115 -15.84 15.79 0.32
CA LYS A 115 -14.73 16.69 -0.04
C LYS A 115 -14.61 16.89 -1.55
N TYR A 116 -14.81 15.84 -2.33
CA TYR A 116 -14.61 15.85 -3.79
C TYR A 116 -15.92 15.96 -4.59
N GLY A 117 -17.09 15.90 -3.94
CA GLY A 117 -18.39 16.01 -4.60
C GLY A 117 -18.69 14.85 -5.55
N VAL A 118 -18.20 13.67 -5.26
CA VAL A 118 -18.35 12.44 -6.05
C VAL A 118 -18.90 11.29 -5.20
N ARG A 119 -19.35 10.24 -5.88
CA ARG A 119 -19.66 8.94 -5.24
C ARG A 119 -18.60 7.94 -5.66
N PHE A 120 -18.12 7.15 -4.71
CA PHE A 120 -17.17 6.09 -4.99
C PHE A 120 -17.86 4.72 -5.04
N ASP A 121 -17.62 4.01 -6.12
CA ASP A 121 -17.88 2.58 -6.25
C ASP A 121 -16.55 1.84 -6.19
N ILE A 122 -16.28 1.22 -5.04
CA ILE A 122 -14.97 0.61 -4.76
C ILE A 122 -15.13 -0.90 -4.67
N THR A 123 -14.46 -1.58 -5.59
CA THR A 123 -14.49 -3.04 -5.71
C THR A 123 -13.11 -3.64 -5.41
N PHE A 124 -13.11 -4.92 -5.08
CA PHE A 124 -11.90 -5.66 -4.74
C PHE A 124 -11.87 -7.00 -5.46
N SER A 125 -10.68 -7.41 -5.88
CA SER A 125 -10.41 -8.78 -6.26
C SER A 125 -9.15 -9.30 -5.53
N GLU A 126 -8.99 -10.60 -5.53
CA GLU A 126 -7.80 -11.27 -5.01
C GLU A 126 -7.01 -11.84 -6.18
N GLN A 127 -5.68 -11.84 -6.07
CA GLN A 127 -4.87 -12.53 -7.06
C GLN A 127 -5.23 -14.01 -7.09
N LEU A 128 -5.44 -14.52 -8.29
CA LEU A 128 -5.86 -15.90 -8.48
C LEU A 128 -4.72 -16.88 -8.11
N PRO A 129 -4.97 -17.90 -7.28
CA PRO A 129 -3.95 -18.91 -6.95
C PRO A 129 -3.36 -19.64 -8.18
N SER A 130 -4.12 -19.71 -9.27
CA SER A 130 -3.65 -20.25 -10.56
C SER A 130 -2.50 -19.46 -11.19
N THR A 131 -2.29 -18.20 -10.75
CA THR A 131 -1.22 -17.32 -11.20
C THR A 131 -0.01 -17.32 -10.28
N ASP A 132 -0.01 -18.13 -9.23
CA ASP A 132 1.13 -18.26 -8.33
C ASP A 132 2.32 -18.89 -9.02
N THR A 133 3.50 -18.46 -8.64
CA THR A 133 4.77 -18.95 -9.17
C THR A 133 5.41 -19.94 -8.21
N LEU A 134 6.04 -20.98 -8.75
CA LEU A 134 6.81 -21.92 -7.97
C LEU A 134 8.11 -21.26 -7.47
N ALA A 135 8.35 -21.28 -6.17
CA ALA A 135 9.62 -20.83 -5.61
C ALA A 135 10.76 -21.77 -6.01
N ALA A 136 11.92 -21.20 -6.36
CA ALA A 136 13.11 -21.96 -6.74
C ALA A 136 14.30 -21.63 -5.83
N ASN A 137 15.17 -22.62 -5.67
CA ASN A 137 16.51 -22.45 -5.08
C ASN A 137 17.44 -21.71 -6.06
N PRO A 138 18.60 -21.19 -5.60
CA PRO A 138 19.57 -20.55 -6.48
C PRO A 138 20.09 -21.42 -7.62
N ASP A 139 20.04 -22.75 -7.46
CA ASP A 139 20.42 -23.74 -8.48
C ASP A 139 19.31 -24.07 -9.47
N GLY A 140 18.14 -23.42 -9.36
CA GLY A 140 16.98 -23.62 -10.23
C GLY A 140 16.08 -24.80 -9.84
N THR A 141 16.40 -25.55 -8.80
CA THR A 141 15.53 -26.64 -8.33
C THR A 141 14.33 -26.08 -7.56
N PRO A 142 13.16 -26.77 -7.58
CA PRO A 142 11.99 -26.33 -6.83
C PRO A 142 12.26 -26.26 -5.32
N PHE A 143 11.93 -25.10 -4.72
CA PHE A 143 12.04 -24.93 -3.27
C PHE A 143 10.94 -25.74 -2.57
N ARG A 144 11.32 -26.41 -1.48
CA ARG A 144 10.40 -27.14 -0.61
C ARG A 144 10.49 -26.62 0.82
N ASP A 145 9.34 -26.56 1.49
CA ASP A 145 9.27 -26.21 2.90
C ASP A 145 9.83 -27.33 3.81
N LYS A 146 9.82 -27.09 5.13
CA LYS A 146 10.28 -28.06 6.12
C LYS A 146 9.49 -29.38 6.12
N ALA A 147 8.29 -29.41 5.55
CA ALA A 147 7.45 -30.59 5.39
C ALA A 147 7.64 -31.27 4.02
N GLY A 148 8.58 -30.79 3.18
CA GLY A 148 8.86 -31.30 1.84
C GLY A 148 7.86 -30.89 0.76
N LYS A 149 6.92 -29.98 1.07
CA LYS A 149 5.93 -29.49 0.10
C LYS A 149 6.52 -28.40 -0.78
N LEU A 150 6.09 -28.34 -2.04
CA LEU A 150 6.41 -27.24 -2.94
C LEU A 150 5.84 -25.92 -2.41
N LEU A 151 6.65 -24.87 -2.45
CA LEU A 151 6.24 -23.53 -2.07
C LEU A 151 5.82 -22.75 -3.31
N PHE A 152 4.57 -22.29 -3.32
CA PHE A 152 4.05 -21.35 -4.31
C PHE A 152 3.97 -19.96 -3.69
N ARG A 153 4.21 -18.94 -4.51
CA ARG A 153 4.18 -17.53 -4.09
C ARG A 153 3.37 -16.72 -5.10
N PRO A 154 2.68 -15.67 -4.63
CA PRO A 154 2.02 -14.75 -5.52
C PRO A 154 2.96 -14.29 -6.64
N GLY A 155 2.49 -14.36 -7.88
CA GLY A 155 3.24 -13.89 -9.04
C GLY A 155 3.42 -12.38 -9.02
N GLY A 156 4.30 -11.86 -9.89
CA GLY A 156 4.49 -10.42 -10.10
C GLY A 156 3.29 -9.75 -10.79
N HIS A 157 3.48 -8.49 -11.21
CA HIS A 157 2.41 -7.69 -11.81
C HIS A 157 1.73 -8.34 -13.03
N GLY A 158 2.47 -9.15 -13.79
CA GLY A 158 1.90 -9.90 -14.93
C GLY A 158 0.80 -10.89 -14.53
N ALA A 159 0.85 -11.41 -13.30
CA ALA A 159 -0.17 -12.31 -12.78
C ALA A 159 -1.53 -11.63 -12.58
N LEU A 160 -1.56 -10.30 -12.48
CA LEU A 160 -2.78 -9.53 -12.29
C LEU A 160 -3.55 -9.25 -13.58
N ILE A 161 -3.06 -9.72 -14.73
CA ILE A 161 -3.74 -9.53 -16.03
C ILE A 161 -5.15 -10.15 -16.04
N GLU A 162 -5.35 -11.27 -15.35
CA GLU A 162 -6.65 -11.90 -15.24
C GLU A 162 -7.64 -11.03 -14.43
N ASN A 163 -7.16 -10.41 -13.36
CA ASN A 163 -7.96 -9.47 -12.56
C ASN A 163 -8.32 -8.23 -13.38
N LEU A 164 -7.39 -7.73 -14.20
CA LEU A 164 -7.63 -6.59 -15.09
C LEU A 164 -8.64 -6.95 -16.18
N ASN A 165 -8.52 -8.11 -16.83
CA ASN A 165 -9.42 -8.57 -17.88
C ASN A 165 -10.85 -8.80 -17.39
N ALA A 166 -11.05 -9.02 -16.08
CA ALA A 166 -12.36 -9.17 -15.49
C ALA A 166 -13.08 -7.83 -15.23
N GLN A 167 -12.43 -6.69 -15.48
CA GLN A 167 -13.05 -5.37 -15.32
C GLN A 167 -13.84 -5.01 -16.58
N ASP A 168 -15.10 -4.62 -16.39
CA ASP A 168 -16.00 -4.16 -17.46
C ASP A 168 -15.97 -2.63 -17.51
N ALA A 169 -15.13 -2.07 -18.37
CA ALA A 169 -14.99 -0.63 -18.56
C ALA A 169 -14.39 -0.28 -19.92
N ASP A 170 -14.81 0.86 -20.50
CA ASP A 170 -14.28 1.35 -21.79
C ASP A 170 -12.83 1.85 -21.67
N ILE A 171 -12.48 2.44 -20.54
CA ILE A 171 -11.15 2.97 -20.23
C ILE A 171 -10.75 2.59 -18.82
N ILE A 172 -9.56 2.03 -18.65
CA ILE A 172 -9.00 1.65 -17.35
C ILE A 172 -7.64 2.33 -17.16
N PHE A 173 -7.51 3.10 -16.08
CA PHE A 173 -6.23 3.65 -15.64
C PHE A 173 -5.55 2.68 -14.69
N VAL A 174 -4.50 2.01 -15.15
CA VAL A 174 -3.74 1.05 -14.35
C VAL A 174 -2.59 1.76 -13.63
N LYS A 175 -2.48 1.55 -12.32
CA LYS A 175 -1.39 2.07 -11.50
C LYS A 175 -0.95 1.05 -10.46
N ASN A 176 0.35 1.04 -10.14
CA ASN A 176 0.82 0.35 -8.95
C ASN A 176 0.33 1.09 -7.70
N ILE A 177 0.08 0.36 -6.63
CA ILE A 177 -0.48 0.91 -5.40
C ILE A 177 0.39 2.02 -4.79
N ASP A 178 1.71 1.90 -4.91
CA ASP A 178 2.71 2.84 -4.40
C ASP A 178 3.09 3.95 -5.41
N ASN A 179 2.53 3.94 -6.62
CA ASN A 179 2.78 4.97 -7.62
C ASN A 179 1.82 6.15 -7.46
N VAL A 180 1.92 6.82 -6.33
CA VAL A 180 1.12 8.01 -5.97
C VAL A 180 2.04 9.17 -5.64
N VAL A 181 1.58 10.37 -5.91
CA VAL A 181 2.31 11.61 -5.62
C VAL A 181 1.54 12.48 -4.63
N PRO A 182 2.22 13.31 -3.82
CA PRO A 182 1.54 14.26 -2.95
C PRO A 182 0.75 15.32 -3.74
N ASP A 183 -0.26 15.92 -3.10
CA ASP A 183 -1.21 16.85 -3.74
C ASP A 183 -0.52 17.96 -4.55
N ARG A 184 0.60 18.49 -4.06
CA ARG A 184 1.39 19.54 -4.75
C ARG A 184 1.90 19.14 -6.14
N LEU A 185 2.04 17.83 -6.40
CA LEU A 185 2.52 17.27 -7.66
C LEU A 185 1.40 16.64 -8.51
N LYS A 186 0.17 16.53 -8.00
CA LYS A 186 -0.93 15.87 -8.73
C LYS A 186 -1.37 16.62 -10.00
N LYS A 187 -1.10 17.93 -10.09
CA LYS A 187 -1.50 18.74 -11.25
C LYS A 187 -1.04 18.14 -12.58
N ASP A 188 0.21 17.69 -12.63
CA ASP A 188 0.75 17.08 -13.85
C ASP A 188 0.15 15.69 -14.10
N THR A 189 -0.04 14.89 -13.05
CA THR A 189 -0.73 13.60 -13.16
C THR A 189 -2.13 13.79 -13.76
N VAL A 190 -2.92 14.72 -13.24
CA VAL A 190 -4.28 15.02 -13.73
C VAL A 190 -4.27 15.52 -15.18
N ARG A 191 -3.26 16.31 -15.57
CA ARG A 191 -3.18 16.85 -16.92
C ARG A 191 -2.92 15.80 -17.99
N TYR A 192 -2.16 14.74 -17.64
CA TYR A 192 -1.72 13.72 -18.60
C TYR A 192 -2.54 12.42 -18.50
N LYS A 193 -3.51 12.33 -17.64
CA LYS A 193 -4.48 11.23 -17.52
C LYS A 193 -5.84 11.66 -18.08
#